data_17aa61dff4bfa8ea1115424d6882ce27
#
_entry.id   17aa61dff4bfa8ea1115424d6882ce27
#
_cell.length_a   1.000
_cell.length_b   1.000
_cell.length_c   1.000
_cell.angle_alpha   90.00
_cell.angle_beta   90.00
_cell.angle_gamma   90.00
#
_symmetry.space_group_name_H-M   'P 1'
#
loop_
_entity.id
_entity.type
_entity.pdbx_description
1 polymer ?
#
loop_
_entity_poly.entity_id
_entity_poly.type
_entity_poly.pdbx_seq_one_letter_code
_entity_poly.pdbx_strand_id
1 'polypeptide(L)'
;MSKQVKKLLKTMLEHKRGDFVFPSGISATRPLSDSTLNQAIKRLGFGDEMVFHGLRTTASTLLNENIKNHGFSSDVIELCLDHKERTSVKAIYDRSQRLDERAELMQWWSDYLDSLVKE
;
A
#
# COMPACT_ATOMS: atom_id res chain seq x y z
N MET A 1 2.62 5.03 8.79
CA MET A 1 1.40 4.19 8.63
C MET A 1 0.19 5.03 8.98
N SER A 2 -0.82 5.10 8.09
CA SER A 2 -2.04 5.89 8.28
C SER A 2 -2.94 5.37 9.41
N LYS A 3 -3.86 6.23 9.88
CA LYS A 3 -4.83 5.87 10.93
C LYS A 3 -5.77 4.74 10.47
N GLN A 4 -6.19 4.78 9.21
CA GLN A 4 -7.06 3.78 8.59
C GLN A 4 -6.40 2.40 8.57
N VAL A 5 -5.14 2.32 8.09
CA VAL A 5 -4.39 1.06 8.06
C VAL A 5 -4.14 0.53 9.47
N LYS A 6 -3.84 1.40 10.45
CA LYS A 6 -3.69 1.00 11.87
C LYS A 6 -4.97 0.37 12.40
N LYS A 7 -6.15 0.96 12.07
CA LYS A 7 -7.45 0.42 12.48
C LYS A 7 -7.70 -0.96 11.88
N LEU A 8 -7.48 -1.12 10.56
CA LEU A 8 -7.63 -2.41 9.88
C LEU A 8 -6.71 -3.47 10.46
N LEU A 9 -5.43 -3.15 10.70
CA LEU A 9 -4.48 -4.10 11.28
C LEU A 9 -4.86 -4.49 12.71
N LYS A 10 -5.40 -3.58 13.54
CA LYS A 10 -5.90 -3.94 14.87
C LYS A 10 -7.01 -4.98 14.77
N THR A 11 -8.00 -4.77 13.91
CA THR A 11 -9.08 -5.75 13.69
C THR A 11 -8.52 -7.10 13.23
N MET A 12 -7.54 -7.10 12.32
CA MET A 12 -6.91 -8.34 11.87
C MET A 12 -6.17 -9.07 13.00
N LEU A 13 -5.49 -8.31 13.89
CA LEU A 13 -4.76 -8.86 15.03
C LEU A 13 -5.68 -9.47 16.10
N GLU A 14 -6.87 -8.94 16.29
CA GLU A 14 -7.89 -9.52 17.21
C GLU A 14 -8.31 -10.92 16.77
N HIS A 15 -8.28 -11.19 15.46
CA HIS A 15 -8.64 -12.49 14.88
C HIS A 15 -7.40 -13.31 14.46
N LYS A 16 -6.21 -12.89 14.89
CA LYS A 16 -4.94 -13.52 14.53
C LYS A 16 -4.88 -14.98 14.95
N ARG A 17 -4.49 -15.83 14.01
CA ARG A 17 -4.20 -17.24 14.23
C ARG A 17 -2.75 -17.53 13.82
N GLY A 18 -1.90 -17.90 14.77
CA GLY A 18 -0.47 -18.16 14.51
C GLY A 18 0.35 -16.87 14.33
N ASP A 19 1.47 -16.92 13.58
CA ASP A 19 2.47 -15.85 13.51
C ASP A 19 2.18 -14.82 12.40
N PHE A 20 1.32 -15.15 11.46
CA PHE A 20 1.01 -14.28 10.32
C PHE A 20 -0.20 -13.37 10.60
N VAL A 21 -0.12 -12.12 10.18
CA VAL A 21 -1.27 -11.19 10.20
C VAL A 21 -2.33 -11.64 9.20
N PHE A 22 -1.89 -12.17 8.06
CA PHE A 22 -2.73 -12.74 7.02
C PHE A 22 -2.37 -14.22 6.81
N PRO A 23 -2.92 -15.12 7.63
CA PRO A 23 -2.66 -16.55 7.48
C PRO A 23 -3.42 -17.13 6.28
N SER A 24 -2.95 -18.25 5.79
CA SER A 24 -3.70 -19.06 4.81
C SER A 24 -5.04 -19.51 5.39
N GLY A 25 -6.08 -19.57 4.56
CA GLY A 25 -7.37 -20.12 4.96
C GLY A 25 -7.34 -21.60 5.38
N ILE A 26 -6.29 -22.33 4.97
CA ILE A 26 -6.13 -23.76 5.23
C ILE A 26 -5.20 -24.03 6.42
N SER A 27 -4.26 -23.13 6.71
CA SER A 27 -3.25 -23.34 7.75
C SER A 27 -2.83 -22.03 8.42
N ALA A 28 -2.87 -22.01 9.75
CA ALA A 28 -2.41 -20.87 10.55
C ALA A 28 -0.87 -20.70 10.54
N THR A 29 -0.13 -21.72 10.13
CA THR A 29 1.34 -21.72 10.09
C THR A 29 1.91 -21.31 8.72
N ARG A 30 1.06 -20.96 7.76
CA ARG A 30 1.47 -20.49 6.42
C ARG A 30 0.88 -19.14 6.12
N PRO A 31 1.59 -18.26 5.40
CA PRO A 31 1.04 -16.98 4.95
C PRO A 31 -0.02 -17.18 3.87
N LEU A 32 -0.80 -16.14 3.65
CA LEU A 32 -1.69 -16.05 2.49
C LEU A 32 -0.89 -16.21 1.20
N SER A 33 -1.43 -16.93 0.20
CA SER A 33 -0.78 -17.07 -1.10
C SER A 33 -1.09 -15.90 -2.03
N ASP A 34 -0.16 -15.57 -2.93
CA ASP A 34 -0.33 -14.48 -3.91
C ASP A 34 -1.57 -14.67 -4.78
N SER A 35 -1.89 -15.93 -5.15
CA SER A 35 -3.09 -16.23 -5.93
C SER A 35 -4.39 -15.90 -5.19
N THR A 36 -4.41 -15.96 -3.86
CA THR A 36 -5.61 -15.69 -3.05
C THR A 36 -6.06 -14.25 -3.19
N LEU A 37 -5.12 -13.30 -3.28
CA LEU A 37 -5.45 -11.88 -3.43
C LEU A 37 -6.12 -11.60 -4.78
N ASN A 38 -5.60 -12.18 -5.87
CA ASN A 38 -6.23 -12.05 -7.19
C ASN A 38 -7.60 -12.76 -7.25
N GLN A 39 -7.76 -13.90 -6.58
CA GLN A 39 -9.06 -14.55 -6.47
C GLN A 39 -10.07 -13.73 -5.66
N ALA A 40 -9.63 -13.02 -4.62
CA ALA A 40 -10.49 -12.10 -3.88
C ALA A 40 -11.01 -10.97 -4.79
N ILE A 41 -10.14 -10.36 -5.60
CA ILE A 41 -10.52 -9.34 -6.58
C ILE A 41 -11.55 -9.89 -7.58
N LYS A 42 -11.34 -11.10 -8.08
CA LYS A 42 -12.31 -11.77 -8.99
C LYS A 42 -13.68 -11.99 -8.32
N ARG A 43 -13.69 -12.44 -7.06
CA ARG A 43 -14.93 -12.65 -6.30
C ARG A 43 -15.68 -11.35 -6.04
N LEU A 44 -14.97 -10.23 -5.93
CA LEU A 44 -15.55 -8.89 -5.80
C LEU A 44 -16.09 -8.33 -7.13
N GLY A 45 -15.91 -9.04 -8.25
CA GLY A 45 -16.42 -8.66 -9.57
C GLY A 45 -15.43 -7.86 -10.42
N PHE A 46 -14.20 -7.61 -9.94
CA PHE A 46 -13.21 -6.78 -10.63
C PHE A 46 -12.11 -7.58 -11.36
N GLY A 47 -12.34 -8.90 -11.55
CA GLY A 47 -11.29 -9.79 -12.07
C GLY A 47 -10.84 -9.50 -13.51
N ASP A 48 -11.71 -8.92 -14.33
CA ASP A 48 -11.41 -8.53 -15.70
C ASP A 48 -10.87 -7.10 -15.83
N GLU A 49 -11.02 -6.30 -14.76
CA GLU A 49 -10.63 -4.88 -14.73
C GLU A 49 -9.26 -4.68 -14.10
N MET A 50 -8.89 -5.50 -13.13
CA MET A 50 -7.66 -5.31 -12.38
C MET A 50 -7.09 -6.59 -11.78
N VAL A 51 -5.79 -6.55 -11.52
CA VAL A 51 -5.05 -7.52 -10.70
C VAL A 51 -4.54 -6.86 -9.43
N PHE A 52 -4.29 -7.64 -8.38
CA PHE A 52 -3.86 -7.09 -7.08
C PHE A 52 -2.61 -6.19 -7.20
N HIS A 53 -1.63 -6.59 -8.01
CA HIS A 53 -0.44 -5.76 -8.24
C HIS A 53 -0.74 -4.42 -8.92
N GLY A 54 -1.80 -4.35 -9.70
CA GLY A 54 -2.28 -3.12 -10.35
C GLY A 54 -2.65 -2.01 -9.37
N LEU A 55 -3.06 -2.35 -8.13
CA LEU A 55 -3.32 -1.37 -7.08
C LEU A 55 -2.09 -0.50 -6.77
N ARG A 56 -0.88 -1.09 -6.86
CA ARG A 56 0.37 -0.35 -6.68
C ARG A 56 0.60 0.66 -7.81
N THR A 57 0.35 0.25 -9.06
CA THR A 57 0.45 1.13 -10.22
C THR A 57 -0.56 2.28 -10.13
N THR A 58 -1.80 1.96 -9.75
CA THR A 58 -2.85 2.97 -9.53
C THR A 58 -2.43 3.98 -8.45
N ALA A 59 -1.90 3.50 -7.33
CA ALA A 59 -1.40 4.38 -6.26
C ALA A 59 -0.26 5.27 -6.76
N SER A 60 0.71 4.73 -7.50
CA SER A 60 1.81 5.50 -8.09
C SER A 60 1.29 6.60 -9.01
N THR A 61 0.39 6.25 -9.93
CA THR A 61 -0.19 7.21 -10.88
C THR A 61 -0.92 8.33 -10.16
N LEU A 62 -1.88 7.98 -9.31
CA LEU A 62 -2.71 8.97 -8.61
C LEU A 62 -1.91 9.85 -7.65
N LEU A 63 -0.90 9.32 -6.96
CA LEU A 63 -0.02 10.12 -6.13
C LEU A 63 0.77 11.13 -6.97
N ASN A 64 1.35 10.71 -8.10
CA ASN A 64 2.09 11.61 -8.98
C ASN A 64 1.19 12.70 -9.63
N GLU A 65 -0.02 12.37 -10.01
CA GLU A 65 -1.01 13.33 -10.54
C GLU A 65 -1.44 14.37 -9.48
N ASN A 66 -1.43 13.98 -8.21
CA ASN A 66 -1.87 14.83 -7.11
C ASN A 66 -0.73 15.55 -6.35
N ILE A 67 0.48 15.62 -6.90
CA ILE A 67 1.63 16.32 -6.28
C ILE A 67 1.27 17.75 -5.83
N LYS A 68 0.49 18.49 -6.63
CA LYS A 68 0.08 19.85 -6.29
C LYS A 68 -0.85 19.90 -5.06
N ASN A 69 -1.58 18.83 -4.78
CA ASN A 69 -2.54 18.76 -3.68
C ASN A 69 -1.89 18.34 -2.36
N HIS A 70 -0.96 17.38 -2.40
CA HIS A 70 -0.29 16.90 -1.19
C HIS A 70 1.08 17.54 -0.95
N GLY A 71 1.73 18.11 -1.95
CA GLY A 71 2.99 18.87 -1.82
C GLY A 71 4.26 18.04 -1.69
N PHE A 72 4.19 16.70 -1.72
CA PHE A 72 5.37 15.83 -1.63
C PHE A 72 5.98 15.55 -3.01
N SER A 73 7.31 15.39 -3.03
CA SER A 73 8.04 15.09 -4.27
C SER A 73 7.85 13.65 -4.75
N SER A 74 8.10 13.38 -6.02
CA SER A 74 8.11 12.02 -6.58
C SER A 74 9.09 11.10 -5.85
N ASP A 75 10.21 11.62 -5.34
CA ASP A 75 11.17 10.81 -4.57
C ASP A 75 10.52 10.22 -3.30
N VAL A 76 9.64 10.97 -2.61
CA VAL A 76 8.90 10.47 -1.44
C VAL A 76 7.89 9.39 -1.85
N ILE A 77 7.23 9.58 -3.00
CA ILE A 77 6.29 8.59 -3.56
C ILE A 77 7.01 7.27 -3.84
N GLU A 78 8.16 7.34 -4.53
CA GLU A 78 8.97 6.16 -4.85
C GLU A 78 9.46 5.44 -3.59
N LEU A 79 9.87 6.19 -2.55
CA LEU A 79 10.21 5.61 -1.25
C LEU A 79 9.03 4.92 -0.57
N CYS A 80 7.81 5.45 -0.67
CA CYS A 80 6.61 4.81 -0.13
C CYS A 80 6.27 3.52 -0.86
N LEU A 81 6.54 3.48 -2.16
CA LEU A 81 6.29 2.33 -3.02
C LEU A 81 7.46 1.31 -3.02
N ASP A 82 8.53 1.57 -2.28
CA ASP A 82 9.75 0.72 -2.27
C ASP A 82 10.29 0.46 -3.69
N HIS A 83 10.19 1.48 -4.55
CA HIS A 83 10.84 1.44 -5.86
C HIS A 83 12.33 1.71 -5.65
N LYS A 84 13.13 0.69 -5.74
CA LYS A 84 14.59 0.82 -5.73
C LYS A 84 15.05 1.31 -7.09
N GLU A 85 15.46 2.58 -7.19
CA GLU A 85 16.32 3.02 -8.30
C GLU A 85 17.65 2.24 -8.22
N ARG A 86 17.76 1.19 -9.02
CA ARG A 86 18.92 0.28 -9.02
C ARG A 86 20.23 0.92 -9.49
N THR A 87 20.23 2.15 -10.03
CA THR A 87 21.37 2.67 -10.80
C THR A 87 21.68 4.15 -10.63
N SER A 88 21.08 4.89 -9.70
CA SER A 88 21.48 6.28 -9.53
C SER A 88 22.54 6.44 -8.46
N VAL A 89 23.59 7.20 -8.80
CA VAL A 89 24.63 7.68 -7.86
C VAL A 89 23.95 8.37 -6.66
N LYS A 90 22.77 8.98 -6.87
CA LYS A 90 21.92 9.60 -5.87
C LYS A 90 21.45 8.61 -4.80
N ALA A 91 21.12 7.37 -5.15
CA ALA A 91 20.70 6.32 -4.21
C ALA A 91 21.82 5.89 -3.23
N ILE A 92 23.08 6.08 -3.61
CA ILE A 92 24.25 5.78 -2.76
C ILE A 92 24.43 6.84 -1.68
N TYR A 93 24.06 8.09 -1.95
CA TYR A 93 24.24 9.24 -1.05
C TYR A 93 22.97 9.61 -0.26
N ASP A 94 21.78 9.33 -0.77
CA ASP A 94 20.52 9.62 -0.06
C ASP A 94 20.11 8.42 0.81
N ARG A 95 20.72 8.32 1.98
CA ARG A 95 20.32 7.35 3.02
C ARG A 95 19.14 7.83 3.86
N SER A 96 18.60 8.99 3.55
CA SER A 96 17.44 9.52 4.24
C SER A 96 16.21 8.66 3.94
N GLN A 97 15.60 8.10 4.95
CA GLN A 97 14.37 7.33 4.82
C GLN A 97 13.12 8.23 4.75
N ARG A 98 13.26 9.53 4.98
CA ARG A 98 12.18 10.52 4.97
C ARG A 98 10.91 10.02 5.65
N LEU A 99 11.06 9.44 6.84
CA LEU A 99 9.98 8.69 7.51
C LEU A 99 8.77 9.56 7.82
N ASP A 100 8.99 10.82 8.19
CA ASP A 100 7.91 11.76 8.52
C ASP A 100 7.11 12.13 7.26
N GLU A 101 7.78 12.52 6.18
CA GLU A 101 7.14 12.84 4.90
C GLU A 101 6.38 11.63 4.33
N ARG A 102 6.96 10.42 4.45
CA ARG A 102 6.29 9.17 4.05
C ARG A 102 5.05 8.89 4.91
N ALA A 103 5.11 9.18 6.21
CA ALA A 103 3.97 8.99 7.09
C ALA A 103 2.82 9.95 6.75
N GLU A 104 3.15 11.21 6.46
CA GLU A 104 2.20 12.24 6.06
C GLU A 104 1.59 11.93 4.69
N LEU A 105 2.39 11.55 3.69
CA LEU A 105 1.91 11.16 2.37
C LEU A 105 0.97 9.95 2.45
N MET A 106 1.30 8.93 3.25
CA MET A 106 0.44 7.77 3.43
C MET A 106 -0.85 8.10 4.19
N GLN A 107 -0.84 9.10 5.07
CA GLN A 107 -2.07 9.59 5.69
C GLN A 107 -2.93 10.32 4.67
N TRP A 108 -2.34 11.22 3.89
CA TRP A 108 -3.04 11.92 2.80
C TRP A 108 -3.68 10.94 1.81
N TRP A 109 -2.93 9.91 1.39
CA TRP A 109 -3.43 8.86 0.50
C TRP A 109 -4.65 8.14 1.05
N SER A 110 -4.62 7.78 2.32
CA SER A 110 -5.75 7.10 2.97
C SER A 110 -6.97 8.01 3.09
N ASP A 111 -6.77 9.29 3.38
CA ASP A 111 -7.86 10.28 3.46
C ASP A 111 -8.45 10.56 2.07
N TYR A 112 -7.60 10.58 1.02
CA TYR A 112 -8.02 10.68 -0.36
C TYR A 112 -8.92 9.50 -0.77
N LEU A 113 -8.50 8.27 -0.47
CA LEU A 113 -9.33 7.08 -0.74
C LEU A 113 -10.66 7.12 0.01
N ASP A 114 -10.67 7.52 1.28
CA ASP A 114 -11.90 7.67 2.04
C ASP A 114 -12.84 8.71 1.42
N SER A 115 -12.30 9.77 0.78
CA SER A 115 -13.10 10.80 0.12
C SER A 115 -13.84 10.27 -1.11
N LEU A 116 -13.27 9.27 -1.81
CA LEU A 116 -13.87 8.66 -2.99
C LEU A 116 -15.05 7.73 -2.66
N VAL A 117 -15.16 7.27 -1.42
CA VAL A 117 -16.21 6.33 -0.97
C VAL A 117 -17.42 7.06 -0.36
N LYS A 118 -17.30 8.36 -0.09
CA LYS A 118 -18.36 9.16 0.57
C LYS A 118 -19.44 9.71 -0.37
N GLU A 119 -19.38 9.33 -1.63
CA GLU A 119 -20.49 9.56 -2.58
C GLU A 119 -21.36 8.27 -2.63
#